data_6f7ecf5a3b12b61b84a0e5cafeb3503f
#
_entry.id   6f7ecf5a3b12b61b84a0e5cafeb3503f
#
_cell.length_a   1.000
_cell.length_b   1.000
_cell.length_c   1.000
_cell.angle_alpha   90.00
_cell.angle_beta   90.00
_cell.angle_gamma   90.00
#
_symmetry.space_group_name_H-M   'P 1'
#
loop_
_entity.id
_entity.type
_entity.pdbx_description
1 polymer ?
#
loop_
_entity_poly.entity_id
_entity_poly.type
_entity_poly.pdbx_seq_one_letter_code
_entity_poly.pdbx_strand_id
1 'polypeptide(L)'
;MESPKRGDRILVVKLPYLDMLLSGEKSLEVRCHPYKPGKYYLGRKKTIYGSVVLGAALPIRSVEQWNELRGQHCVPDTTLPYKSTFGLPVLKYTVAARRIGYQHPRGAIGIVKYR
;
A
#
# COMPACT_ATOMS: atom_id res chain seq x y z
N MET A 1 -16.45 6.64 -0.20
CA MET A 1 -15.43 6.22 -1.19
C MET A 1 -16.12 5.92 -2.51
N GLU A 2 -15.56 6.41 -3.59
CA GLU A 2 -16.07 6.09 -4.93
C GLU A 2 -15.88 4.62 -5.25
N SER A 3 -16.79 4.05 -6.05
CA SER A 3 -16.61 2.70 -6.55
C SER A 3 -15.51 2.67 -7.61
N PRO A 4 -14.70 1.60 -7.66
CA PRO A 4 -13.64 1.51 -8.65
C PRO A 4 -14.21 1.40 -10.05
N LYS A 5 -13.46 1.92 -11.02
CA LYS A 5 -13.76 1.82 -12.44
C LYS A 5 -12.74 0.90 -13.09
N ARG A 6 -13.13 0.33 -14.22
CA ARG A 6 -12.25 -0.55 -14.99
C ARG A 6 -10.90 0.13 -15.25
N GLY A 7 -9.83 -0.57 -14.93
CA GLY A 7 -8.47 -0.06 -15.08
C GLY A 7 -7.92 0.65 -13.86
N ASP A 8 -8.73 0.93 -12.84
CA ASP A 8 -8.24 1.53 -11.61
C ASP A 8 -7.27 0.59 -10.91
N ARG A 9 -6.26 1.17 -10.26
CA ARG A 9 -5.18 0.43 -9.61
C ARG A 9 -5.60 -0.05 -8.23
N ILE A 10 -5.34 -1.32 -7.97
CA ILE A 10 -5.56 -1.94 -6.66
C ILE A 10 -4.21 -2.36 -6.12
N LEU A 11 -3.84 -1.81 -4.98
CA LEU A 11 -2.64 -2.22 -4.25
C LEU A 11 -3.02 -3.39 -3.36
N VAL A 12 -2.38 -4.53 -3.60
CA VAL A 12 -2.62 -5.73 -2.79
C VAL A 12 -1.80 -5.64 -1.52
N VAL A 13 -2.47 -5.66 -0.37
CA VAL A 13 -1.83 -5.46 0.93
C VAL A 13 -2.18 -6.60 1.88
N LYS A 14 -1.16 -7.15 2.53
CA LYS A 14 -1.35 -8.20 3.54
C LYS A 14 -1.61 -7.62 4.92
N LEU A 15 -2.17 -8.43 5.79
CA LEU A 15 -2.26 -8.10 7.22
C LEU A 15 -0.88 -8.26 7.88
N PRO A 16 -0.57 -7.47 8.90
CA PRO A 16 -1.42 -6.46 9.55
C PRO A 16 -1.42 -5.08 8.86
N TYR A 17 -0.65 -4.91 7.80
CA TYR A 17 -0.40 -3.61 7.19
C TYR A 17 -1.65 -2.99 6.57
N LEU A 18 -2.57 -3.81 6.04
CA LEU A 18 -3.84 -3.31 5.52
C LEU A 18 -4.62 -2.54 6.60
N ASP A 19 -4.76 -3.12 7.78
CA ASP A 19 -5.48 -2.47 8.89
C ASP A 19 -4.76 -1.21 9.36
N MET A 20 -3.43 -1.23 9.37
CA MET A 20 -2.63 -0.05 9.75
C MET A 20 -2.76 1.09 8.75
N LEU A 21 -2.87 0.80 7.46
CA LEU A 21 -3.13 1.83 6.44
C LEU A 21 -4.53 2.41 6.60
N LEU A 22 -5.52 1.55 6.86
CA LEU A 22 -6.92 1.99 7.00
C LEU A 22 -7.20 2.75 8.29
N SER A 23 -6.36 2.59 9.31
CA SER A 23 -6.48 3.33 10.58
C SER A 23 -5.66 4.63 10.59
N GLY A 24 -4.79 4.82 9.62
CA GLY A 24 -3.87 5.96 9.60
C GLY A 24 -2.60 5.74 10.43
N GLU A 25 -2.46 4.61 11.12
CA GLU A 25 -1.26 4.31 11.90
C GLU A 25 -0.01 4.21 11.02
N LYS A 26 -0.15 3.58 9.85
CA LYS A 26 0.94 3.43 8.89
C LYS A 26 0.80 4.49 7.81
N SER A 27 1.75 5.45 7.79
CA SER A 27 1.75 6.55 6.83
C SER A 27 2.79 6.40 5.72
N LEU A 28 3.54 5.30 5.70
CA LEU A 28 4.54 5.00 4.69
C LEU A 28 4.43 3.53 4.32
N GLU A 29 3.95 3.25 3.12
CA GLU A 29 3.90 1.89 2.58
C GLU A 29 5.28 1.51 2.05
N VAL A 30 5.70 0.26 2.22
CA VAL A 30 7.03 -0.20 1.83
C VAL A 30 6.93 -1.21 0.71
N ARG A 31 7.60 -0.93 -0.40
CA ARG A 31 7.60 -1.79 -1.59
C ARG A 31 8.99 -1.86 -2.22
N CYS A 32 9.19 -2.87 -3.08
CA CYS A 32 10.43 -3.02 -3.83
C CYS A 32 10.41 -2.25 -5.16
N HIS A 33 9.33 -1.54 -5.45
CA HIS A 33 9.19 -0.74 -6.66
C HIS A 33 8.69 0.67 -6.32
N PRO A 34 9.14 1.70 -7.04
CA PRO A 34 8.68 3.07 -6.84
C PRO A 34 7.37 3.31 -7.61
N TYR A 35 6.27 2.74 -7.11
CA TYR A 35 4.98 2.91 -7.76
C TYR A 35 4.63 4.38 -7.93
N LYS A 36 3.93 4.69 -9.01
CA LYS A 36 3.57 6.07 -9.36
C LYS A 36 2.67 6.69 -8.29
N PRO A 37 2.82 8.00 -8.02
CA PRO A 37 1.89 8.72 -7.15
C PRO A 37 0.46 8.66 -7.66
N GLY A 38 -0.49 8.81 -6.75
CA GLY A 38 -1.90 8.87 -7.09
C GLY A 38 -2.74 7.89 -6.27
N LYS A 39 -3.98 7.71 -6.71
CA LYS A 39 -4.96 6.89 -6.00
C LYS A 39 -4.79 5.41 -6.29
N TYR A 40 -4.86 4.62 -5.22
CA TYR A 40 -4.88 3.16 -5.26
C TYR A 40 -5.99 2.66 -4.35
N TYR A 41 -6.78 1.70 -4.81
CA TYR A 41 -7.64 0.94 -3.92
C TYR A 41 -6.79 -0.05 -3.15
N LEU A 42 -7.22 -0.39 -1.94
CA LEU A 42 -6.53 -1.37 -1.09
C LEU A 42 -7.30 -2.68 -1.13
N GLY A 43 -6.66 -3.72 -1.63
CA GLY A 43 -7.30 -5.01 -1.82
C GLY A 43 -6.56 -6.15 -1.13
N ARG A 44 -7.35 -7.16 -0.75
CA ARG A 44 -6.85 -8.41 -0.19
C ARG A 44 -7.90 -9.50 -0.42
N LYS A 45 -7.45 -10.63 -0.93
CA LYS A 45 -8.31 -11.80 -1.15
C LYS A 45 -9.64 -11.45 -1.83
N LYS A 46 -9.56 -10.83 -3.00
CA LYS A 46 -10.71 -10.50 -3.86
C LYS A 46 -11.66 -9.44 -3.28
N THR A 47 -11.24 -8.72 -2.24
CA THR A 47 -12.06 -7.69 -1.60
C THR A 47 -11.30 -6.39 -1.47
N ILE A 48 -11.95 -5.28 -1.81
CA ILE A 48 -11.46 -3.92 -1.62
C ILE A 48 -11.98 -3.40 -0.28
N TYR A 49 -11.08 -2.91 0.56
CA TYR A 49 -11.40 -2.43 1.92
C TYR A 49 -11.30 -0.92 2.06
N GLY A 50 -10.71 -0.24 1.09
CA GLY A 50 -10.54 1.20 1.13
C GLY A 50 -9.67 1.69 0.01
N SER A 51 -9.16 2.92 0.15
CA SER A 51 -8.27 3.52 -0.82
C SER A 51 -7.25 4.42 -0.15
N VAL A 52 -6.16 4.67 -0.85
CA VAL A 52 -5.12 5.61 -0.43
C VAL A 52 -4.72 6.49 -1.61
N VAL A 53 -4.21 7.67 -1.29
CA VAL A 53 -3.50 8.51 -2.25
C VAL A 53 -2.03 8.46 -1.86
N LEU A 54 -1.18 7.97 -2.75
CA LEU A 54 0.25 7.85 -2.51
C LEU A 54 0.99 9.04 -3.11
N GLY A 55 1.99 9.53 -2.38
CA GLY A 55 2.91 10.55 -2.85
C GLY A 55 4.10 9.95 -3.59
N ALA A 56 5.07 10.81 -3.91
CA ALA A 56 6.29 10.39 -4.62
C ALA A 56 7.09 9.38 -3.79
N ALA A 57 7.56 8.32 -4.44
CA ALA A 57 8.34 7.28 -3.79
C ALA A 57 9.65 7.82 -3.23
N LEU A 58 9.98 7.40 -2.00
CA LEU A 58 11.21 7.75 -1.30
C LEU A 58 12.13 6.52 -1.31
N PRO A 59 13.30 6.59 -1.98
CA PRO A 59 14.27 5.50 -1.87
C PRO A 59 14.81 5.39 -0.45
N ILE A 60 14.79 4.20 0.13
CA ILE A 60 15.34 3.94 1.45
C ILE A 60 16.61 3.13 1.26
N ARG A 61 17.76 3.75 1.50
CA ARG A 61 19.07 3.21 1.11
C ARG A 61 19.97 2.77 2.25
N SER A 62 19.57 3.04 3.49
CA SER A 62 20.38 2.68 4.65
C SER A 62 19.52 2.15 5.78
N VAL A 63 20.12 1.33 6.62
CA VAL A 63 19.47 0.82 7.83
C VAL A 63 19.13 1.96 8.79
N GLU A 64 19.98 3.00 8.85
CA GLU A 64 19.73 4.18 9.68
C GLU A 64 18.46 4.89 9.24
N GLN A 65 18.34 5.17 7.94
CA GLN A 65 17.13 5.78 7.36
C GLN A 65 15.91 4.92 7.62
N TRP A 66 16.02 3.61 7.43
CA TRP A 66 14.97 2.64 7.68
C TRP A 66 14.47 2.72 9.13
N ASN A 67 15.40 2.75 10.09
CA ASN A 67 15.05 2.82 11.51
C ASN A 67 14.42 4.17 11.88
N GLU A 68 14.88 5.27 11.30
CA GLU A 68 14.29 6.59 11.51
C GLU A 68 12.84 6.68 11.04
N LEU A 69 12.51 5.93 10.00
CA LEU A 69 11.16 5.92 9.41
C LEU A 69 10.21 4.90 10.05
N ARG A 70 10.66 4.16 11.07
CA ARG A 70 9.87 3.07 11.66
C ARG A 70 8.51 3.51 12.16
N GLY A 71 8.40 4.68 12.78
CA GLY A 71 7.11 5.19 13.25
C GLY A 71 6.12 5.40 12.11
N GLN A 72 6.60 5.56 10.89
CA GLN A 72 5.77 5.76 9.70
C GLN A 72 5.48 4.44 8.98
N HIS A 73 6.50 3.58 8.79
CA HIS A 73 6.28 2.33 8.05
C HIS A 73 5.75 1.17 8.90
N CYS A 74 5.97 1.22 10.19
CA CYS A 74 5.47 0.22 11.16
C CYS A 74 5.95 -1.22 10.91
N VAL A 75 7.01 -1.41 10.13
CA VAL A 75 7.58 -2.73 9.86
C VAL A 75 8.62 -3.04 10.92
N PRO A 76 8.51 -4.18 11.65
CA PRO A 76 9.41 -4.47 12.78
C PRO A 76 10.82 -4.91 12.37
N ASP A 77 11.03 -5.26 11.10
CA ASP A 77 12.33 -5.73 10.62
C ASP A 77 13.45 -4.72 10.93
N THR A 78 14.60 -5.21 11.35
CA THR A 78 15.76 -4.37 11.69
C THR A 78 16.65 -4.09 10.49
N THR A 79 16.41 -4.75 9.37
CA THR A 79 17.14 -4.57 8.11
C THR A 79 16.18 -4.22 6.99
N LEU A 80 16.72 -3.69 5.89
CA LEU A 80 15.89 -3.39 4.71
C LEU A 80 15.26 -4.68 4.18
N PRO A 81 13.93 -4.68 3.96
CA PRO A 81 13.22 -5.89 3.54
C PRO A 81 13.49 -6.29 2.08
N TYR A 82 13.99 -5.37 1.26
CA TYR A 82 14.24 -5.61 -0.15
C TYR A 82 15.61 -5.09 -0.55
N LYS A 83 16.17 -5.65 -1.63
CA LYS A 83 17.42 -5.16 -2.22
C LYS A 83 17.26 -3.69 -2.65
N SER A 84 16.12 -3.36 -3.26
CA SER A 84 15.71 -1.98 -3.51
C SER A 84 14.45 -1.73 -2.71
N THR A 85 14.50 -0.80 -1.78
CA THR A 85 13.40 -0.51 -0.86
C THR A 85 12.91 0.92 -1.08
N PHE A 86 11.60 1.06 -1.23
CA PHE A 86 10.96 2.37 -1.42
C PHE A 86 9.87 2.57 -0.37
N GLY A 87 9.82 3.77 0.17
CA GLY A 87 8.72 4.24 0.99
C GLY A 87 7.74 5.02 0.14
N LEU A 88 6.47 4.64 0.19
CA LEU A 88 5.40 5.31 -0.54
C LEU A 88 4.56 6.09 0.48
N PRO A 89 4.69 7.43 0.52
CA PRO A 89 3.96 8.23 1.51
C PRO A 89 2.45 8.13 1.30
N VAL A 90 1.71 7.91 2.37
CA VAL A 90 0.24 7.88 2.34
C VAL A 90 -0.25 9.29 2.66
N LEU A 91 -0.68 10.01 1.63
CA LEU A 91 -1.16 11.39 1.76
C LEU A 91 -2.61 11.45 2.25
N LYS A 92 -3.39 10.42 1.93
CA LYS A 92 -4.80 10.33 2.31
C LYS A 92 -5.20 8.87 2.34
N TYR A 93 -6.10 8.50 3.26
CA TYR A 93 -6.70 7.18 3.28
C TYR A 93 -8.21 7.29 3.47
N THR A 94 -8.93 6.32 2.93
CA THR A 94 -10.39 6.27 3.04
C THR A 94 -10.81 4.82 3.25
N VAL A 95 -11.67 4.58 4.24
CA VAL A 95 -12.22 3.25 4.51
C VAL A 95 -13.48 3.07 3.67
N ALA A 96 -13.64 1.93 3.03
CA ALA A 96 -14.85 1.63 2.27
C ALA A 96 -16.04 1.42 3.20
N ALA A 97 -17.18 2.06 2.89
CA ALA A 97 -18.40 1.91 3.68
C ALA A 97 -18.99 0.51 3.53
N ARG A 98 -18.74 -0.14 2.39
CA ARG A 98 -19.13 -1.51 2.13
C ARG A 98 -18.02 -2.21 1.35
N ARG A 99 -17.94 -3.52 1.48
CA ARG A 99 -16.95 -4.31 0.76
C ARG A 99 -17.27 -4.36 -0.73
N ILE A 100 -16.24 -4.25 -1.56
CA ILE A 100 -16.34 -4.29 -3.00
C ILE A 100 -15.49 -5.45 -3.49
N GLY A 101 -16.07 -6.36 -4.24
CA GLY A 101 -15.33 -7.48 -4.82
C GLY A 101 -14.48 -7.04 -6.00
N TYR A 102 -13.36 -7.71 -6.24
CA TYR A 102 -12.55 -7.53 -7.43
C TYR A 102 -11.97 -8.87 -7.90
N GLN A 103 -11.61 -8.93 -9.17
CA GLN A 103 -10.97 -10.10 -9.74
C GLN A 103 -9.48 -10.08 -9.39
N HIS A 104 -9.04 -11.04 -8.59
CA HIS A 104 -7.64 -11.16 -8.19
C HIS A 104 -6.98 -12.25 -9.04
N PRO A 105 -6.11 -11.90 -10.00
CA PRO A 105 -5.41 -12.91 -10.80
C PRO A 105 -4.57 -13.82 -9.91
N ARG A 106 -4.56 -15.11 -10.24
CA ARG A 106 -3.84 -16.11 -9.46
C ARG A 106 -2.36 -15.74 -9.33
N GLY A 107 -1.85 -15.70 -8.09
CA GLY A 107 -0.46 -15.38 -7.81
C GLY A 107 -0.11 -13.89 -7.88
N ALA A 108 -1.07 -13.02 -8.18
CA ALA A 108 -0.79 -11.60 -8.27
C ALA A 108 -0.46 -11.01 -6.90
N ILE A 109 0.66 -10.29 -6.86
CA ILE A 109 1.11 -9.49 -5.71
C ILE A 109 1.44 -8.10 -6.23
N GLY A 110 1.35 -7.07 -5.38
CA GLY A 110 1.65 -5.70 -5.79
C GLY A 110 0.41 -5.01 -6.35
N ILE A 111 0.42 -4.68 -7.65
CA ILE A 111 -0.67 -3.92 -8.28
C ILE A 111 -1.51 -4.83 -9.17
N VAL A 112 -2.83 -4.71 -9.02
CA VAL A 112 -3.82 -5.37 -9.88
C VAL A 112 -4.72 -4.28 -10.43
N LYS A 113 -5.15 -4.41 -11.68
CA LYS A 113 -6.11 -3.48 -12.25
C LYS A 113 -7.54 -3.99 -12.07
N TYR A 114 -8.43 -3.11 -11.70
CA TYR A 114 -9.84 -3.44 -11.54
C TYR A 114 -10.46 -3.75 -12.91
N ARG A 115 -11.21 -4.82 -12.97
CA ARG A 115 -11.86 -5.30 -14.20
C ARG A 115 -13.38 -5.25 -14.09
#